data_2c701da75d76934bbcf1b2ad269db29f
#
_entry.id   2c701da75d76934bbcf1b2ad269db29f
#
_cell.length_a   1.000
_cell.length_b   1.000
_cell.length_c   1.000
_cell.angle_alpha   90.00
_cell.angle_beta   90.00
_cell.angle_gamma   90.00
#
_symmetry.space_group_name_H-M   'P 1'
#
loop_
_entity.id
_entity.type
_entity.pdbx_description
1 polymer ?
#
loop_
_entity_poly.entity_id
_entity_poly.type
_entity_poly.pdbx_seq_one_letter_code
_entity_poly.pdbx_strand_id
1 'polypeptide(L)'
;MRFSSFGDKFAAKSGIGELMEDLGHALAGGDMIMMGGGNPAHIPAVQERFKQRLTEIIDSPSEFRRLVGIYDPPQGELSFIRDVSDMLNREFSWDLKPDNIALTNGSQAGFFMLFNLFA
;
A
#
# COMPACT_ATOMS: atom_id res chain seq x y z
N MET A 1 -33.42 -3.43 -6.87
CA MET A 1 -32.80 -3.16 -5.56
C MET A 1 -32.43 -1.68 -5.55
N ARG A 2 -32.74 -0.91 -4.51
CA ARG A 2 -32.36 0.51 -4.44
C ARG A 2 -31.21 0.65 -3.47
N PHE A 3 -30.13 1.31 -3.88
CA PHE A 3 -29.02 1.62 -2.99
C PHE A 3 -29.36 2.80 -2.07
N SER A 4 -28.58 2.99 -1.02
CA SER A 4 -28.59 4.24 -0.27
C SER A 4 -28.01 5.38 -1.12
N SER A 5 -28.23 6.63 -0.75
CA SER A 5 -27.61 7.78 -1.45
C SER A 5 -26.08 7.71 -1.48
N PHE A 6 -25.46 7.10 -0.49
CA PHE A 6 -24.03 6.79 -0.46
C PHE A 6 -23.68 5.68 -1.45
N GLY A 7 -24.48 4.62 -1.49
CA GLY A 7 -24.29 3.51 -2.45
C GLY A 7 -24.46 3.95 -3.90
N ASP A 8 -25.40 4.86 -4.18
CA ASP A 8 -25.58 5.42 -5.52
C ASP A 8 -24.35 6.19 -6.00
N LYS A 9 -23.66 6.92 -5.09
CA LYS A 9 -22.40 7.61 -5.41
C LYS A 9 -21.29 6.62 -5.75
N PHE A 10 -21.21 5.49 -5.03
CA PHE A 10 -20.21 4.45 -5.28
C PHE A 10 -20.48 3.64 -6.55
N ALA A 11 -21.72 3.49 -6.92
CA ALA A 11 -22.12 2.78 -8.15
C ALA A 11 -22.05 3.69 -9.40
N ALA A 12 -21.91 4.99 -9.25
CA ALA A 12 -21.79 5.91 -10.37
C ALA A 12 -20.42 5.75 -11.06
N LYS A 13 -20.42 5.90 -12.40
CA LYS A 13 -19.16 5.96 -13.15
C LYS A 13 -18.30 7.11 -12.63
N SER A 14 -17.03 6.86 -12.44
CA SER A 14 -16.06 7.86 -11.98
C SER A 14 -14.92 7.99 -12.99
N GLY A 15 -14.38 9.19 -13.14
CA GLY A 15 -13.26 9.42 -14.05
C GLY A 15 -12.03 8.56 -13.72
N ILE A 16 -11.83 8.23 -12.45
CA ILE A 16 -10.73 7.31 -12.07
C ILE A 16 -11.01 5.87 -12.53
N GLY A 17 -12.28 5.43 -12.51
CA GLY A 17 -12.68 4.11 -13.01
C GLY A 17 -12.42 3.99 -14.50
N GLU A 18 -12.83 4.99 -15.29
CA GLU A 18 -12.57 5.04 -16.73
C GLU A 18 -11.08 5.06 -17.05
N LEU A 19 -10.28 5.85 -16.32
CA LEU A 19 -8.84 5.90 -16.48
C LEU A 19 -8.18 4.53 -16.19
N MET A 20 -8.66 3.80 -15.19
CA MET A 20 -8.14 2.48 -14.86
C MET A 20 -8.55 1.40 -15.88
N GLU A 21 -9.73 1.51 -16.48
CA GLU A 21 -10.15 0.65 -17.60
C GLU A 21 -9.28 0.89 -18.83
N ASP A 22 -9.04 2.16 -19.20
CA ASP A 22 -8.17 2.53 -20.31
C ASP A 22 -6.73 2.04 -20.09
N LEU A 23 -6.21 2.17 -18.87
CA LEU A 23 -4.91 1.63 -18.48
C LEU A 23 -4.86 0.11 -18.66
N GLY A 24 -5.91 -0.60 -18.22
CA GLY A 24 -6.02 -2.05 -18.37
C GLY A 24 -6.00 -2.47 -19.84
N HIS A 25 -6.75 -1.82 -20.69
CA HIS A 25 -6.79 -2.08 -22.14
C HIS A 25 -5.44 -1.79 -22.81
N ALA A 26 -4.79 -0.69 -22.46
CA ALA A 26 -3.49 -0.32 -23.01
C ALA A 26 -2.39 -1.31 -22.62
N LEU A 27 -2.36 -1.80 -21.39
CA LEU A 27 -1.42 -2.82 -20.92
C LEU A 27 -1.65 -4.18 -21.61
N ALA A 28 -2.91 -4.53 -21.89
CA ALA A 28 -3.24 -5.77 -22.59
C ALA A 28 -2.85 -5.74 -24.07
N GLY A 29 -2.84 -4.56 -24.72
CA GLY A 29 -2.52 -4.38 -26.13
C GLY A 29 -1.02 -4.47 -26.48
N GLY A 30 -0.13 -4.27 -25.53
CA GLY A 30 1.33 -4.47 -25.67
C GLY A 30 2.12 -3.44 -26.47
N ASP A 31 1.47 -2.62 -27.28
CA ASP A 31 2.14 -1.70 -28.23
C ASP A 31 2.07 -0.21 -27.83
N MET A 32 1.61 0.09 -26.62
CA MET A 32 1.42 1.49 -26.19
C MET A 32 2.50 1.98 -25.24
N ILE A 33 3.00 3.19 -25.49
CA ILE A 33 3.84 3.92 -24.55
C ILE A 33 2.93 4.59 -23.53
N MET A 34 2.90 4.06 -22.31
CA MET A 34 2.07 4.60 -21.22
C MET A 34 2.69 5.86 -20.63
N MET A 35 1.98 6.99 -20.76
CA MET A 35 2.40 8.29 -20.21
C MET A 35 1.50 8.80 -19.09
N GLY A 36 0.38 8.14 -18.83
CA GLY A 36 -0.65 8.64 -17.89
C GLY A 36 -0.77 7.88 -16.58
N GLY A 37 -0.28 6.71 -16.47
CA GLY A 37 -0.27 5.86 -15.27
C GLY A 37 0.67 4.72 -15.51
N GLY A 38 1.14 4.08 -14.45
CA GLY A 38 2.09 3.03 -14.67
C GLY A 38 2.36 2.16 -13.45
N ASN A 39 2.92 1.01 -13.72
CA ASN A 39 3.50 0.16 -12.70
C ASN A 39 4.78 0.78 -12.14
N PRO A 40 5.15 0.44 -10.91
CA PRO A 40 6.45 0.82 -10.35
C PRO A 40 7.59 0.40 -11.29
N ALA A 41 8.66 1.19 -11.33
CA ALA A 41 9.83 0.87 -12.12
C ALA A 41 10.44 -0.48 -11.71
N HIS A 42 10.91 -1.25 -12.70
CA HIS A 42 11.67 -2.46 -12.45
C HIS A 42 13.11 -2.10 -12.06
N ILE A 43 13.45 -2.29 -10.80
CA ILE A 43 14.79 -2.09 -10.27
C ILE A 43 15.33 -3.48 -9.84
N PRO A 44 16.14 -4.14 -10.68
CA PRO A 44 16.52 -5.55 -10.47
C PRO A 44 17.18 -5.80 -9.12
N ALA A 45 18.03 -4.89 -8.65
CA ALA A 45 18.71 -5.03 -7.35
C ALA A 45 17.71 -5.01 -6.17
N VAL A 46 16.66 -4.18 -6.25
CA VAL A 46 15.62 -4.11 -5.21
C VAL A 46 14.73 -5.35 -5.27
N GLN A 47 14.35 -5.77 -6.49
CA GLN A 47 13.54 -6.98 -6.69
C GLN A 47 14.25 -8.24 -6.16
N GLU A 48 15.55 -8.37 -6.41
CA GLU A 48 16.35 -9.49 -5.88
C GLU A 48 16.42 -9.45 -4.35
N ARG A 49 16.54 -8.26 -3.74
CA ARG A 49 16.51 -8.13 -2.28
C ARG A 49 15.17 -8.54 -1.69
N PHE A 50 14.05 -8.16 -2.33
CA PHE A 50 12.73 -8.61 -1.90
C PHE A 50 12.57 -10.12 -2.02
N LYS A 51 13.03 -10.71 -3.12
CA LYS A 51 13.00 -12.16 -3.33
C LYS A 51 13.79 -12.90 -2.26
N GLN A 52 15.00 -12.45 -1.94
CA GLN A 52 15.82 -13.02 -0.86
C GLN A 52 15.07 -12.97 0.47
N ARG A 53 14.52 -11.80 0.83
CA ARG A 53 13.80 -11.66 2.10
C ARG A 53 12.55 -12.55 2.17
N LEU A 54 11.79 -12.64 1.09
CA LEU A 54 10.63 -13.55 1.02
C LEU A 54 11.06 -15.02 1.19
N THR A 55 12.16 -15.42 0.58
CA THR A 55 12.71 -16.78 0.75
C THR A 55 13.10 -17.04 2.21
N GLU A 56 13.79 -16.10 2.85
CA GLU A 56 14.13 -16.20 4.28
C GLU A 56 12.89 -16.40 5.17
N ILE A 57 11.82 -15.66 4.90
CA ILE A 57 10.56 -15.77 5.63
C ILE A 57 9.90 -17.14 5.40
N ILE A 58 9.89 -17.63 4.16
CA ILE A 58 9.30 -18.92 3.81
C ILE A 58 10.07 -20.06 4.49
N ASP A 59 11.39 -19.97 4.54
CA ASP A 59 12.27 -20.97 5.14
C ASP A 59 12.26 -20.94 6.68
N SER A 60 11.73 -19.88 7.28
CA SER A 60 11.55 -19.71 8.73
C SER A 60 10.13 -20.08 9.17
N PRO A 61 9.91 -21.24 9.80
CA PRO A 61 8.55 -21.67 10.20
C PRO A 61 7.83 -20.69 11.14
N SER A 62 8.57 -19.98 11.98
CA SER A 62 8.02 -18.99 12.91
C SER A 62 7.62 -17.70 12.22
N GLU A 63 8.47 -17.19 11.33
CA GLU A 63 8.17 -15.98 10.55
C GLU A 63 7.03 -16.24 9.56
N PHE A 64 7.05 -17.37 8.88
CA PHE A 64 5.98 -17.76 7.97
C PHE A 64 4.62 -17.86 8.67
N ARG A 65 4.59 -18.54 9.84
CA ARG A 65 3.36 -18.66 10.65
C ARG A 65 2.85 -17.27 11.07
N ARG A 66 3.74 -16.39 11.48
CA ARG A 66 3.39 -15.01 11.83
C ARG A 66 2.80 -14.27 10.63
N LEU A 67 3.43 -14.34 9.49
CA LEU A 67 2.99 -13.67 8.25
C LEU A 67 1.57 -14.06 7.83
N VAL A 68 1.23 -15.35 7.92
CA VAL A 68 -0.04 -15.86 7.36
C VAL A 68 -1.13 -16.11 8.39
N GLY A 69 -0.82 -16.10 9.68
CA GLY A 69 -1.75 -16.59 10.70
C GLY A 69 -1.92 -15.72 11.95
N ILE A 70 -1.28 -14.57 12.03
CA ILE A 70 -1.36 -13.69 13.21
C ILE A 70 -1.73 -12.29 12.77
N TYR A 71 -2.78 -11.74 13.38
CA TYR A 71 -3.17 -10.34 13.17
C TYR A 71 -2.18 -9.39 13.85
N ASP A 72 -1.84 -8.32 13.16
CA ASP A 72 -1.10 -7.22 13.74
C ASP A 72 -2.04 -6.29 14.55
N PRO A 73 -1.50 -5.46 15.46
CA PRO A 73 -2.26 -4.43 16.12
C PRO A 73 -2.90 -3.44 15.12
N PRO A 74 -3.97 -2.72 15.50
CA PRO A 74 -4.62 -1.74 14.61
C PRO A 74 -3.68 -0.66 14.06
N GLN A 75 -2.62 -0.32 14.79
CA GLN A 75 -1.59 0.61 14.35
C GLN A 75 -0.70 0.05 13.23
N GLY A 76 -0.60 -1.28 13.14
CA GLY A 76 0.24 -2.01 12.20
C GLY A 76 1.32 -2.84 12.88
N GLU A 77 2.18 -3.45 12.10
CA GLU A 77 3.28 -4.30 12.57
C GLU A 77 4.33 -3.45 13.31
N LEU A 78 4.53 -3.75 14.60
CA LEU A 78 5.29 -2.89 15.51
C LEU A 78 6.80 -2.85 15.21
N SER A 79 7.40 -3.94 14.70
CA SER A 79 8.82 -3.91 14.35
C SER A 79 9.06 -3.05 13.13
N PHE A 80 8.21 -3.13 12.13
CA PHE A 80 8.27 -2.27 10.94
C PHE A 80 8.06 -0.78 11.30
N ILE A 81 7.12 -0.48 12.19
CA ILE A 81 6.87 0.88 12.69
C ILE A 81 8.12 1.44 13.38
N ARG A 82 8.81 0.65 14.21
CA ARG A 82 10.08 1.05 14.85
C ARG A 82 11.16 1.31 13.82
N ASP A 83 11.35 0.38 12.89
CA ASP A 83 12.36 0.50 11.84
C ASP A 83 12.13 1.76 10.99
N VAL A 84 10.86 2.07 10.67
CA VAL A 84 10.51 3.30 9.94
C VAL A 84 10.80 4.55 10.77
N SER A 85 10.43 4.57 12.07
CA SER A 85 10.73 5.73 12.92
C SER A 85 12.24 5.95 13.06
N ASP A 86 13.02 4.90 13.25
CA ASP A 86 14.47 4.96 13.37
C ASP A 86 15.13 5.42 12.06
N MET A 87 14.63 4.93 10.93
CA MET A 87 15.10 5.37 9.61
C MET A 87 14.84 6.86 9.40
N LEU A 88 13.62 7.33 9.64
CA LEU A 88 13.26 8.75 9.45
C LEU A 88 14.02 9.67 10.40
N ASN A 89 14.21 9.25 11.64
CA ASN A 89 15.03 10.01 12.61
C ASN A 89 16.49 10.11 12.16
N ARG A 90 17.05 9.03 11.63
CA ARG A 90 18.44 9.01 11.13
C ARG A 90 18.61 9.84 9.86
N GLU A 91 17.71 9.71 8.90
CA GLU A 91 17.85 10.36 7.58
C GLU A 91 17.48 11.84 7.60
N PHE A 92 16.51 12.23 8.42
CA PHE A 92 15.96 13.60 8.44
C PHE A 92 16.15 14.33 9.76
N SER A 93 16.80 13.71 10.74
CA SER A 93 16.98 14.28 12.09
C SER A 93 15.65 14.65 12.76
N TRP A 94 14.60 13.86 12.51
CA TRP A 94 13.31 14.03 13.18
C TRP A 94 13.36 13.39 14.58
N ASP A 95 12.42 13.75 15.44
CA ASP A 95 12.22 13.13 16.76
C ASP A 95 10.89 12.37 16.78
N LEU A 96 10.78 11.35 15.94
CA LEU A 96 9.59 10.51 15.85
C LEU A 96 9.69 9.33 16.84
N LYS A 97 8.55 9.03 17.45
CA LYS A 97 8.34 7.82 18.23
C LYS A 97 7.46 6.84 17.46
N PRO A 98 7.50 5.55 17.77
CA PRO A 98 6.58 4.59 17.14
C PRO A 98 5.12 5.01 17.18
N ASP A 99 4.68 5.69 18.25
CA ASP A 99 3.30 6.18 18.40
C ASP A 99 2.91 7.29 17.41
N ASN A 100 3.88 7.88 16.71
CA ASN A 100 3.63 8.87 15.65
C ASN A 100 3.40 8.24 14.28
N ILE A 101 3.49 6.91 14.16
CA ILE A 101 3.39 6.17 12.90
C ILE A 101 2.26 5.18 12.98
N ALA A 102 1.40 5.16 11.97
CA ALA A 102 0.38 4.14 11.77
C ALA A 102 0.41 3.66 10.32
N LEU A 103 0.20 2.37 10.13
CA LEU A 103 0.15 1.75 8.81
C LEU A 103 -1.29 1.72 8.29
N THR A 104 -1.46 1.94 7.00
CA THR A 104 -2.77 1.84 6.34
C THR A 104 -2.66 0.98 5.09
N ASN A 105 -3.79 0.48 4.61
CA ASN A 105 -3.88 -0.28 3.36
C ASN A 105 -3.76 0.68 2.15
N GLY A 106 -2.60 1.30 2.01
CA GLY A 106 -2.31 2.27 0.97
C GLY A 106 -2.76 3.69 1.31
N SER A 107 -2.27 4.65 0.53
CA SER A 107 -2.51 6.08 0.74
C SER A 107 -3.99 6.47 0.63
N GLN A 108 -4.78 5.81 -0.21
CA GLN A 108 -6.21 6.12 -0.34
C GLN A 108 -6.98 5.82 0.95
N ALA A 109 -6.68 4.71 1.64
CA ALA A 109 -7.25 4.43 2.94
C ALA A 109 -6.83 5.47 3.98
N GLY A 110 -5.56 5.89 3.97
CA GLY A 110 -5.06 6.96 4.81
C GLY A 110 -5.80 8.28 4.57
N PHE A 111 -5.95 8.71 3.31
CA PHE A 111 -6.72 9.91 2.96
C PHE A 111 -8.19 9.80 3.39
N PHE A 112 -8.83 8.67 3.16
CA PHE A 112 -10.20 8.47 3.60
C PHE A 112 -10.34 8.68 5.11
N MET A 113 -9.44 8.11 5.91
CA MET A 113 -9.44 8.29 7.37
C MET A 113 -9.23 9.76 7.75
N LEU A 114 -8.22 10.42 7.16
CA LEU A 114 -7.89 11.81 7.49
C LEU A 114 -9.01 12.77 7.11
N PHE A 115 -9.60 12.61 5.93
CA PHE A 115 -10.72 13.47 5.53
C PHE A 115 -11.96 13.26 6.40
N ASN A 116 -12.22 12.06 6.89
CA ASN A 116 -13.32 11.84 7.82
C ASN A 116 -13.02 12.34 9.25
N LEU A 117 -11.74 12.41 9.64
CA LEU A 117 -11.36 12.93 10.94
C LEU A 117 -11.39 14.47 11.03
N PHE A 118 -11.07 15.14 9.92
CA PHE A 118 -10.86 16.59 9.89
C PHE A 118 -11.90 17.38 9.06
N ALA A 119 -12.87 16.71 8.47
CA ALA A 119 -13.94 17.36 7.68
C ALA A 119 -15.05 17.97 8.57
#